data_169352d531290e72316cbb808d71d549
#
_entry.id   169352d531290e72316cbb808d71d549
#
_cell.length_a   1.000
_cell.length_b   1.000
_cell.length_c   1.000
_cell.angle_alpha   90.00
_cell.angle_beta   90.00
_cell.angle_gamma   90.00
#
_symmetry.space_group_name_H-M   'P 1'
#
loop_
_entity.id
_entity.type
_entity.pdbx_description
1 polymer ?
#
loop_
_entity_poly.entity_id
_entity_poly.type
_entity_poly.pdbx_seq_one_letter_code
_entity_poly.pdbx_strand_id
1 'polypeptide(L)'
;RVSVYTRKAPYHYGWDWGPRLVTSGIWRPVILEAWNDVKVEDVFIRQPSVTKEMAQLVAEVCVNSDKQQNVTMAIMNEGKVLLREQKELKKGENKISIPYVIRNPRLWWSNGLGEQNLYDFTIRVTSGGGMVAEKKVTTGLRSLKLVRQKDQWGESFGFELNGVPVFAKGANAIPNDVFLPRVTRDLYEKMVLDAANANMNMIRIWG
;
A
#
# COMPACT_ATOMS: atom_id res chain seq x y z
N ARG A 1 33.83 7.18 -0.38
CA ARG A 1 32.90 6.61 0.65
C ARG A 1 32.10 5.50 -0.01
N VAL A 2 32.16 4.29 0.53
CA VAL A 2 31.47 3.09 -0.02
C VAL A 2 29.95 3.19 0.19
N SER A 3 29.50 3.87 1.24
CA SER A 3 28.08 3.96 1.65
C SER A 3 27.13 4.47 0.54
N VAL A 4 27.60 5.38 -0.31
CA VAL A 4 26.78 5.95 -1.39
C VAL A 4 26.60 5.02 -2.59
N TYR A 5 27.38 3.93 -2.67
CA TYR A 5 27.35 2.94 -3.76
C TYR A 5 26.75 1.60 -3.32
N THR A 6 26.30 1.49 -2.07
CA THR A 6 25.72 0.25 -1.55
C THR A 6 24.23 0.38 -1.34
N ARG A 7 23.47 -0.66 -1.73
CA ARG A 7 22.04 -0.76 -1.46
C ARG A 7 21.81 -1.17 -0.01
N LYS A 8 22.05 -0.24 0.91
CA LYS A 8 21.95 -0.44 2.35
C LYS A 8 21.47 0.85 3.01
N ALA A 9 20.68 0.71 4.06
CA ALA A 9 20.18 1.87 4.78
C ALA A 9 21.35 2.71 5.35
N PRO A 10 21.33 4.04 5.19
CA PRO A 10 22.41 4.92 5.63
C PRO A 10 22.81 4.77 7.09
N TYR A 11 21.84 4.51 7.98
CA TYR A 11 22.09 4.36 9.42
C TYR A 11 22.98 3.16 9.78
N HIS A 12 23.13 2.14 8.92
CA HIS A 12 24.08 1.05 9.16
C HIS A 12 25.54 1.51 9.14
N TYR A 13 25.81 2.65 8.51
CA TYR A 13 27.14 3.28 8.51
C TYR A 13 27.40 4.18 9.71
N GLY A 14 26.47 4.19 10.67
CA GLY A 14 26.47 5.01 11.86
C GLY A 14 25.51 6.18 11.76
N TRP A 15 24.79 6.44 12.82
CA TRP A 15 23.88 7.57 12.99
C TRP A 15 23.86 8.02 14.47
N ASP A 16 23.16 9.11 14.77
CA ASP A 16 23.10 9.67 16.14
C ASP A 16 22.49 8.71 17.19
N TRP A 17 21.62 7.78 16.76
CA TRP A 17 20.99 6.77 17.62
C TRP A 17 21.57 5.35 17.45
N GLY A 18 22.43 5.12 16.45
CA GLY A 18 22.91 3.78 16.11
C GLY A 18 24.40 3.71 15.84
N PRO A 19 25.11 2.71 16.40
CA PRO A 19 26.52 2.50 16.11
C PRO A 19 26.74 2.08 14.65
N ARG A 20 27.98 2.25 14.17
CA ARG A 20 28.38 1.77 12.86
C ARG A 20 28.51 0.24 12.86
N LEU A 21 27.49 -0.46 12.38
CA LEU A 21 27.44 -1.92 12.27
C LEU A 21 27.02 -2.31 10.84
N VAL A 22 27.99 -2.34 9.95
CA VAL A 22 27.79 -2.60 8.51
C VAL A 22 27.77 -4.10 8.27
N THR A 23 26.65 -4.74 8.60
CA THR A 23 26.43 -6.16 8.32
C THR A 23 26.01 -6.39 6.86
N SER A 24 26.25 -7.59 6.33
CA SER A 24 25.76 -8.02 5.02
C SER A 24 25.34 -9.47 5.08
N GLY A 25 24.38 -9.85 4.22
CA GLY A 25 23.88 -11.22 4.14
C GLY A 25 22.45 -11.27 3.61
N ILE A 26 21.96 -12.49 3.37
CA ILE A 26 20.56 -12.78 3.07
C ILE A 26 19.81 -12.78 4.41
N TRP A 27 19.03 -11.74 4.68
CA TRP A 27 18.32 -11.58 5.95
C TRP A 27 16.79 -11.73 5.85
N ARG A 28 16.28 -11.80 4.61
CA ARG A 28 14.87 -12.10 4.34
C ARG A 28 14.71 -13.54 3.90
N PRO A 29 13.54 -14.16 4.04
CA PRO A 29 13.27 -15.49 3.51
C PRO A 29 13.59 -15.57 2.02
N VAL A 30 14.12 -16.73 1.60
CA VAL A 30 14.23 -17.10 0.20
C VAL A 30 12.98 -17.90 -0.16
N ILE A 31 12.23 -17.43 -1.15
CA ILE A 31 10.97 -18.03 -1.58
C ILE A 31 11.15 -18.56 -2.99
N LEU A 32 10.75 -19.82 -3.20
CA LEU A 32 10.61 -20.42 -4.52
C LEU A 32 9.14 -20.34 -4.91
N GLU A 33 8.86 -19.65 -6.02
CA GLU A 33 7.51 -19.55 -6.56
C GLU A 33 7.42 -20.31 -7.88
N ALA A 34 6.31 -21.01 -8.12
CA ALA A 34 5.99 -21.65 -9.38
C ALA A 34 4.58 -21.25 -9.81
N TRP A 35 4.40 -21.00 -11.09
CA TRP A 35 3.10 -20.65 -11.68
C TRP A 35 2.99 -21.21 -13.09
N ASN A 36 1.76 -21.34 -13.59
CA ASN A 36 1.46 -21.73 -14.96
C ASN A 36 0.94 -20.50 -15.72
N ASP A 37 1.35 -20.38 -16.98
CA ASP A 37 0.83 -19.41 -18.00
C ASP A 37 0.75 -17.94 -17.53
N VAL A 38 0.15 -17.64 -16.36
CA VAL A 38 -0.13 -16.28 -15.90
C VAL A 38 0.21 -16.09 -14.44
N LYS A 39 0.92 -15.02 -14.11
CA LYS A 39 1.20 -14.57 -12.74
C LYS A 39 0.73 -13.14 -12.56
N VAL A 40 -0.03 -12.87 -11.50
CA VAL A 40 -0.29 -11.50 -11.04
C VAL A 40 0.86 -11.07 -10.15
N GLU A 41 1.72 -10.19 -10.65
CA GLU A 41 2.91 -9.71 -9.94
C GLU A 41 2.53 -8.69 -8.87
N ASP A 42 1.72 -7.71 -9.23
CA ASP A 42 1.31 -6.65 -8.33
C ASP A 42 -0.10 -6.15 -8.60
N VAL A 43 -0.74 -5.61 -7.56
CA VAL A 43 -2.03 -4.95 -7.61
C VAL A 43 -1.99 -3.69 -6.76
N PHE A 44 -2.31 -2.57 -7.35
CA PHE A 44 -2.48 -1.30 -6.66
C PHE A 44 -3.89 -0.74 -6.91
N ILE A 45 -4.59 -0.36 -5.83
CA ILE A 45 -5.91 0.29 -5.93
C ILE A 45 -5.72 1.79 -5.84
N ARG A 46 -5.65 2.44 -7.01
CA ARG A 46 -5.61 3.89 -7.09
C ARG A 46 -7.01 4.47 -6.80
N GLN A 47 -7.04 5.58 -6.08
CA GLN A 47 -8.26 6.23 -5.58
C GLN A 47 -8.34 7.68 -6.13
N PRO A 48 -8.70 7.88 -7.41
CA PRO A 48 -8.75 9.22 -8.02
C PRO A 48 -9.72 10.16 -7.33
N SER A 49 -10.86 9.65 -6.86
CA SER A 49 -11.85 10.41 -6.11
C SER A 49 -12.57 9.51 -5.12
N VAL A 50 -12.64 9.96 -3.87
CA VAL A 50 -13.39 9.29 -2.81
C VAL A 50 -14.20 10.32 -2.04
N THR A 51 -15.52 10.13 -2.03
CA THR A 51 -16.50 10.90 -1.27
C THR A 51 -17.37 9.96 -0.44
N LYS A 52 -18.29 10.50 0.36
CA LYS A 52 -19.26 9.69 1.12
C LYS A 52 -20.24 8.95 0.20
N GLU A 53 -20.55 9.55 -0.96
CA GLU A 53 -21.52 9.02 -1.91
C GLU A 53 -20.89 8.03 -2.89
N MET A 54 -19.60 8.22 -3.22
CA MET A 54 -18.98 7.46 -4.28
C MET A 54 -17.44 7.42 -4.15
N ALA A 55 -16.87 6.23 -4.36
CA ALA A 55 -15.45 6.05 -4.61
C ALA A 55 -15.23 5.65 -6.07
N GLN A 56 -14.49 6.48 -6.82
CA GLN A 56 -13.97 6.14 -8.13
C GLN A 56 -12.60 5.52 -7.95
N LEU A 57 -12.45 4.27 -8.38
CA LEU A 57 -11.28 3.45 -8.14
C LEU A 57 -10.72 2.93 -9.46
N VAL A 58 -9.42 2.68 -9.48
CA VAL A 58 -8.76 2.00 -10.60
C VAL A 58 -7.88 0.89 -10.02
N ALA A 59 -8.16 -0.35 -10.38
CA ALA A 59 -7.23 -1.44 -10.12
C ALA A 59 -6.11 -1.41 -11.17
N GLU A 60 -4.90 -1.08 -10.75
CA GLU A 60 -3.69 -1.16 -11.56
C GLU A 60 -3.06 -2.52 -11.29
N VAL A 61 -3.06 -3.39 -12.30
CA VAL A 61 -2.66 -4.79 -12.18
C VAL A 61 -1.46 -5.05 -13.08
N CYS A 62 -0.36 -5.49 -12.50
CA CYS A 62 0.80 -5.95 -13.22
C CYS A 62 0.72 -7.48 -13.38
N VAL A 63 0.67 -7.95 -14.62
CA VAL A 63 0.49 -9.36 -14.96
C VAL A 63 1.59 -9.81 -15.89
N ASN A 64 2.24 -10.93 -15.57
CA ASN A 64 3.16 -11.60 -16.48
C ASN A 64 2.48 -12.79 -17.12
N SER A 65 2.57 -12.92 -18.45
CA SER A 65 2.03 -14.03 -19.22
C SER A 65 3.12 -14.67 -20.08
N ASP A 66 3.17 -16.00 -20.11
CA ASP A 66 4.16 -16.75 -20.92
C ASP A 66 3.81 -16.76 -22.42
N LYS A 67 2.57 -16.45 -22.79
CA LYS A 67 2.04 -16.40 -24.16
C LYS A 67 1.00 -15.29 -24.33
N GLN A 68 0.69 -14.96 -25.57
CA GLN A 68 -0.48 -14.14 -25.89
C GLN A 68 -1.75 -14.96 -25.66
N GLN A 69 -2.70 -14.41 -24.88
CA GLN A 69 -3.96 -15.09 -24.56
C GLN A 69 -5.03 -14.11 -24.09
N ASN A 70 -6.29 -14.52 -24.24
CA ASN A 70 -7.43 -13.82 -23.67
C ASN A 70 -7.73 -14.38 -22.27
N VAL A 71 -7.94 -13.47 -21.33
CA VAL A 71 -8.30 -13.79 -19.96
C VAL A 71 -9.52 -12.98 -19.52
N THR A 72 -10.24 -13.50 -18.54
CA THR A 72 -11.26 -12.72 -17.83
C THR A 72 -10.65 -12.29 -16.50
N MET A 73 -10.64 -10.99 -16.24
CA MET A 73 -10.23 -10.41 -14.97
C MET A 73 -11.46 -10.00 -14.16
N ALA A 74 -11.55 -10.43 -12.93
CA ALA A 74 -12.61 -10.06 -12.00
C ALA A 74 -12.05 -9.30 -10.81
N ILE A 75 -12.70 -8.19 -10.47
CA ILE A 75 -12.49 -7.47 -9.21
C ILE A 75 -13.58 -7.92 -8.24
N MET A 76 -13.17 -8.39 -7.07
CA MET A 76 -14.07 -8.88 -6.04
C MET A 76 -13.81 -8.14 -4.72
N ASN A 77 -14.83 -8.00 -3.91
CA ASN A 77 -14.71 -7.56 -2.51
C ASN A 77 -15.56 -8.48 -1.63
N GLU A 78 -14.99 -9.01 -0.55
CA GLU A 78 -15.66 -9.92 0.38
C GLU A 78 -16.39 -11.08 -0.35
N GLY A 79 -15.76 -11.64 -1.38
CA GLY A 79 -16.32 -12.74 -2.19
C GLY A 79 -17.34 -12.31 -3.25
N LYS A 80 -17.82 -11.07 -3.25
CA LYS A 80 -18.75 -10.56 -4.26
C LYS A 80 -17.99 -9.98 -5.45
N VAL A 81 -18.43 -10.31 -6.66
CA VAL A 81 -17.88 -9.74 -7.90
C VAL A 81 -18.41 -8.32 -8.08
N LEU A 82 -17.50 -7.36 -8.16
CA LEU A 82 -17.83 -5.97 -8.45
C LEU A 82 -17.81 -5.70 -9.96
N LEU A 83 -16.83 -6.27 -10.66
CA LEU A 83 -16.65 -6.10 -12.11
C LEU A 83 -16.00 -7.33 -12.72
N ARG A 84 -16.32 -7.62 -13.97
CA ARG A 84 -15.62 -8.58 -14.83
C ARG A 84 -15.36 -7.95 -16.18
N GLU A 85 -14.11 -8.10 -16.67
CA GLU A 85 -13.73 -7.65 -18.00
C GLU A 85 -12.85 -8.69 -18.70
N GLN A 86 -12.99 -8.79 -20.01
CA GLN A 86 -12.06 -9.53 -20.83
C GLN A 86 -10.86 -8.66 -21.19
N LYS A 87 -9.67 -9.24 -21.09
CA LYS A 87 -8.41 -8.59 -21.44
C LYS A 87 -7.57 -9.52 -22.27
N GLU A 88 -6.94 -8.97 -23.28
CA GLU A 88 -5.91 -9.66 -24.05
C GLU A 88 -4.55 -9.40 -23.37
N LEU A 89 -3.86 -10.46 -22.99
CA LEU A 89 -2.50 -10.42 -22.50
C LEU A 89 -1.52 -10.69 -23.64
N LYS A 90 -0.48 -9.87 -23.71
CA LYS A 90 0.69 -10.15 -24.56
C LYS A 90 1.66 -11.04 -23.76
N LYS A 91 2.54 -11.74 -24.47
CA LYS A 91 3.66 -12.43 -23.82
C LYS A 91 4.54 -11.43 -23.08
N GLY A 92 4.92 -11.75 -21.82
CA GLY A 92 5.71 -10.91 -20.91
C GLY A 92 4.84 -10.04 -20.01
N GLU A 93 5.37 -8.90 -19.59
CA GLU A 93 4.73 -7.96 -18.67
C GLU A 93 3.57 -7.20 -19.32
N ASN A 94 2.44 -7.15 -18.62
CA ASN A 94 1.24 -6.39 -18.97
C ASN A 94 0.84 -5.50 -17.82
N LYS A 95 0.64 -4.20 -18.08
CA LYS A 95 0.10 -3.23 -17.11
C LYS A 95 -1.33 -2.90 -17.49
N ILE A 96 -2.27 -3.31 -16.65
CA ILE A 96 -3.71 -3.24 -16.93
C ILE A 96 -4.36 -2.32 -15.91
N SER A 97 -5.11 -1.33 -16.39
CA SER A 97 -5.90 -0.43 -15.55
C SER A 97 -7.38 -0.75 -15.74
N ILE A 98 -8.07 -1.03 -14.62
CA ILE A 98 -9.48 -1.39 -14.62
C ILE A 98 -10.23 -0.40 -13.73
N PRO A 99 -10.96 0.59 -14.29
CA PRO A 99 -11.76 1.52 -13.52
C PRO A 99 -13.04 0.85 -13.01
N TYR A 100 -13.42 1.17 -11.77
CA TYR A 100 -14.68 0.72 -11.17
C TYR A 100 -15.14 1.69 -10.09
N VAL A 101 -16.37 1.52 -9.61
CA VAL A 101 -17.00 2.43 -8.67
C VAL A 101 -17.60 1.65 -7.50
N ILE A 102 -17.45 2.21 -6.30
CA ILE A 102 -18.18 1.78 -5.12
C ILE A 102 -19.11 2.92 -4.69
N ARG A 103 -20.40 2.65 -4.61
CA ARG A 103 -21.40 3.61 -4.12
C ARG A 103 -21.51 3.52 -2.60
N ASN A 104 -21.68 4.68 -1.94
CA ASN A 104 -21.79 4.82 -0.49
C ASN A 104 -20.68 4.03 0.24
N PRO A 105 -19.39 4.30 -0.05
CA PRO A 105 -18.29 3.56 0.55
C PRO A 105 -18.21 3.82 2.06
N ARG A 106 -17.83 2.80 2.82
CA ARG A 106 -17.37 2.97 4.21
C ARG A 106 -15.99 3.62 4.17
N LEU A 107 -15.91 4.88 4.55
CA LEU A 107 -14.65 5.62 4.53
C LEU A 107 -13.72 5.15 5.65
N TRP A 108 -12.42 5.15 5.34
CA TRP A 108 -11.38 4.99 6.34
C TRP A 108 -11.04 6.32 6.99
N TRP A 109 -10.90 6.32 8.31
CA TRP A 109 -10.49 7.47 9.09
C TRP A 109 -9.26 7.15 9.94
N SER A 110 -8.45 8.14 10.26
CA SER A 110 -7.36 7.98 11.21
C SER A 110 -7.89 7.90 12.65
N ASN A 111 -7.05 7.41 13.56
CA ASN A 111 -7.39 7.26 14.96
C ASN A 111 -8.01 8.53 15.56
N GLY A 112 -9.12 8.38 16.27
CA GLY A 112 -9.86 9.47 16.91
C GLY A 112 -10.76 10.30 15.99
N LEU A 113 -10.85 10.00 14.69
CA LEU A 113 -11.71 10.71 13.73
C LEU A 113 -12.86 9.85 13.17
N GLY A 114 -12.82 8.56 13.36
CA GLY A 114 -13.83 7.62 12.89
C GLY A 114 -13.28 6.21 12.73
N GLU A 115 -14.04 5.36 12.05
CA GLU A 115 -13.73 3.95 11.87
C GLU A 115 -12.61 3.72 10.84
N GLN A 116 -11.73 2.77 11.11
CA GLN A 116 -10.68 2.33 10.18
C GLN A 116 -11.21 1.24 9.23
N ASN A 117 -12.26 1.55 8.48
CA ASN A 117 -12.87 0.61 7.53
C ASN A 117 -11.88 0.17 6.45
N LEU A 118 -11.73 -1.14 6.27
CA LEU A 118 -10.90 -1.74 5.23
C LEU A 118 -11.74 -2.49 4.22
N TYR A 119 -11.21 -2.61 3.01
CA TYR A 119 -11.74 -3.40 1.90
C TYR A 119 -10.71 -4.42 1.49
N ASP A 120 -11.14 -5.67 1.38
CA ASP A 120 -10.32 -6.79 0.91
C ASP A 120 -10.65 -7.08 -0.55
N PHE A 121 -9.95 -6.39 -1.44
CA PHE A 121 -10.09 -6.62 -2.87
C PHE A 121 -9.33 -7.87 -3.30
N THR A 122 -9.96 -8.65 -4.16
CA THR A 122 -9.34 -9.80 -4.83
C THR A 122 -9.39 -9.58 -6.33
N ILE A 123 -8.24 -9.60 -6.98
CA ILE A 123 -8.14 -9.64 -8.44
C ILE A 123 -7.96 -11.10 -8.83
N ARG A 124 -8.92 -11.61 -9.59
CA ARG A 124 -8.91 -13.00 -10.08
C ARG A 124 -8.78 -13.00 -11.59
N VAL A 125 -7.87 -13.80 -12.10
CA VAL A 125 -7.65 -14.02 -13.52
C VAL A 125 -8.08 -15.45 -13.88
N THR A 126 -8.94 -15.58 -14.89
CA THR A 126 -9.40 -16.87 -15.40
C THR A 126 -9.11 -17.00 -16.89
N SER A 127 -8.71 -18.18 -17.33
CA SER A 127 -8.48 -18.53 -18.75
C SER A 127 -9.03 -19.93 -19.02
N GLY A 128 -9.66 -20.15 -20.15
CA GLY A 128 -10.24 -21.45 -20.51
C GLY A 128 -11.27 -21.99 -19.50
N GLY A 129 -11.95 -21.10 -18.76
CA GLY A 129 -12.94 -21.46 -17.73
C GLY A 129 -12.36 -21.83 -16.35
N GLY A 130 -11.04 -21.91 -16.22
CA GLY A 130 -10.35 -22.16 -14.93
C GLY A 130 -9.68 -20.92 -14.37
N MET A 131 -9.53 -20.87 -13.02
CA MET A 131 -8.72 -19.84 -12.36
C MET A 131 -7.24 -20.12 -12.62
N VAL A 132 -6.50 -19.11 -13.11
CA VAL A 132 -5.07 -19.22 -13.41
C VAL A 132 -4.21 -18.40 -12.47
N ALA A 133 -4.72 -17.30 -11.90
CA ALA A 133 -4.02 -16.48 -10.92
C ALA A 133 -5.00 -15.69 -10.04
N GLU A 134 -4.59 -15.38 -8.81
CA GLU A 134 -5.33 -14.53 -7.89
C GLU A 134 -4.36 -13.72 -7.02
N LYS A 135 -4.70 -12.45 -6.76
CA LYS A 135 -3.98 -11.58 -5.82
C LYS A 135 -4.96 -10.82 -4.95
N LYS A 136 -4.65 -10.74 -3.65
CA LYS A 136 -5.46 -9.99 -2.68
C LYS A 136 -4.73 -8.71 -2.27
N VAL A 137 -5.48 -7.65 -2.05
CA VAL A 137 -5.01 -6.37 -1.53
C VAL A 137 -6.02 -5.76 -0.57
N THR A 138 -5.56 -5.38 0.61
CA THR A 138 -6.37 -4.71 1.62
C THR A 138 -6.06 -3.22 1.60
N THR A 139 -7.08 -2.37 1.55
CA THR A 139 -6.93 -0.91 1.57
C THR A 139 -8.11 -0.21 2.22
N GLY A 140 -7.85 0.96 2.84
CA GLY A 140 -8.89 1.88 3.28
C GLY A 140 -9.23 2.88 2.18
N LEU A 141 -10.51 3.17 1.98
CA LEU A 141 -10.96 4.16 1.01
C LEU A 141 -11.03 5.53 1.68
N ARG A 142 -10.23 6.47 1.19
CA ARG A 142 -10.15 7.83 1.74
C ARG A 142 -9.68 8.84 0.71
N SER A 143 -10.04 10.10 0.93
CA SER A 143 -9.40 11.26 0.31
C SER A 143 -8.42 11.86 1.31
N LEU A 144 -7.14 11.96 0.97
CA LEU A 144 -6.13 12.64 1.77
C LEU A 144 -5.46 13.70 0.91
N LYS A 145 -5.51 14.95 1.38
CA LYS A 145 -4.89 16.09 0.68
C LYS A 145 -3.89 16.77 1.58
N LEU A 146 -2.78 17.20 0.98
CA LEU A 146 -1.88 18.17 1.57
C LEU A 146 -2.39 19.56 1.20
N VAL A 147 -2.77 20.34 2.21
CA VAL A 147 -3.28 21.71 2.04
C VAL A 147 -2.15 22.69 2.30
N ARG A 148 -1.82 23.46 1.27
CA ARG A 148 -0.83 24.53 1.32
C ARG A 148 -1.49 25.82 0.85
N GLN A 149 -1.56 26.81 1.73
CA GLN A 149 -2.18 28.10 1.46
C GLN A 149 -1.21 29.21 1.89
N LYS A 150 -0.98 30.15 0.98
CA LYS A 150 -0.18 31.35 1.27
C LYS A 150 -1.03 32.34 2.04
N ASP A 151 -0.41 32.97 3.04
CA ASP A 151 -0.96 34.11 3.77
C ASP A 151 0.11 35.21 3.89
N GLN A 152 -0.14 36.21 4.69
CA GLN A 152 0.81 37.32 4.91
C GLN A 152 2.06 36.92 5.71
N TRP A 153 2.05 35.78 6.37
CA TRP A 153 3.12 35.26 7.22
C TRP A 153 3.96 34.19 6.54
N GLY A 154 3.41 33.53 5.50
CA GLY A 154 4.09 32.45 4.81
C GLY A 154 3.15 31.51 4.09
N GLU A 155 3.40 30.21 4.23
CA GLU A 155 2.58 29.15 3.61
C GLU A 155 2.24 28.10 4.65
N SER A 156 0.93 27.79 4.79
CA SER A 156 0.47 26.72 5.68
C SER A 156 0.92 25.34 5.16
N PHE A 157 0.96 24.38 6.06
CA PHE A 157 1.22 22.97 5.75
C PHE A 157 0.30 22.12 6.62
N GLY A 158 -0.79 21.65 6.04
CA GLY A 158 -1.82 20.93 6.77
C GLY A 158 -2.37 19.75 5.99
N PHE A 159 -3.12 18.90 6.65
CA PHE A 159 -3.78 17.74 6.04
C PHE A 159 -5.29 17.89 6.06
N GLU A 160 -5.94 17.42 5.01
CA GLU A 160 -7.38 17.24 4.93
C GLU A 160 -7.69 15.77 4.65
N LEU A 161 -8.41 15.11 5.56
CA LEU A 161 -8.86 13.73 5.42
C LEU A 161 -10.37 13.70 5.21
N ASN A 162 -10.81 13.16 4.07
CA ASN A 162 -12.23 13.05 3.70
C ASN A 162 -12.98 14.40 3.78
N GLY A 163 -12.31 15.50 3.43
CA GLY A 163 -12.87 16.85 3.49
C GLY A 163 -12.80 17.51 4.86
N VAL A 164 -12.20 16.87 5.87
CA VAL A 164 -12.07 17.42 7.23
C VAL A 164 -10.62 17.80 7.47
N PRO A 165 -10.31 19.05 7.86
CA PRO A 165 -8.97 19.44 8.28
C PRO A 165 -8.51 18.63 9.49
N VAL A 166 -7.28 18.11 9.44
CA VAL A 166 -6.73 17.25 10.48
C VAL A 166 -5.47 17.86 11.04
N PHE A 167 -5.44 18.05 12.36
CA PHE A 167 -4.20 18.30 13.06
C PHE A 167 -3.44 16.98 13.26
N ALA A 168 -2.23 16.89 12.69
CA ALA A 168 -1.40 15.71 12.74
C ALA A 168 -0.71 15.56 14.11
N LYS A 169 -1.39 14.89 15.03
CA LYS A 169 -0.85 14.54 16.35
C LYS A 169 -0.04 13.26 16.23
N GLY A 170 1.27 13.35 16.36
CA GLY A 170 2.07 12.16 16.16
C GLY A 170 3.55 12.34 16.50
N ALA A 171 4.32 11.33 16.14
CA ALA A 171 5.75 11.28 16.38
C ALA A 171 6.49 10.69 15.17
N ASN A 172 7.82 10.86 15.16
CA ASN A 172 8.68 10.17 14.21
C ASN A 172 8.89 8.72 14.68
N ALA A 173 8.71 7.76 13.78
CA ALA A 173 9.15 6.39 13.97
C ALA A 173 10.53 6.22 13.32
N ILE A 174 11.55 6.17 14.12
CA ILE A 174 12.90 5.79 13.70
C ILE A 174 13.01 4.26 13.62
N PRO A 175 14.02 3.69 12.94
CA PRO A 175 14.20 2.25 12.92
C PRO A 175 14.33 1.67 14.34
N ASN A 176 13.55 0.65 14.65
CA ASN A 176 13.49 0.06 15.99
C ASN A 176 14.78 -0.67 16.40
N ASP A 177 15.61 -1.07 15.44
CA ASP A 177 16.90 -1.74 15.66
C ASP A 177 17.84 -1.52 14.49
N VAL A 178 19.15 -1.49 14.76
CA VAL A 178 20.18 -1.49 13.70
C VAL A 178 20.25 -2.84 12.99
N PHE A 179 19.81 -3.92 13.61
CA PHE A 179 19.70 -5.25 13.03
C PHE A 179 18.26 -5.55 12.62
N LEU A 180 17.90 -5.24 11.39
CA LEU A 180 16.55 -5.43 10.86
C LEU A 180 15.94 -6.82 11.12
N PRO A 181 16.70 -7.96 11.08
CA PRO A 181 16.12 -9.27 11.38
C PRO A 181 15.56 -9.44 12.80
N ARG A 182 15.92 -8.56 13.72
CA ARG A 182 15.40 -8.57 15.11
C ARG A 182 14.07 -7.84 15.24
N VAL A 183 13.69 -7.03 14.25
CA VAL A 183 12.42 -6.29 14.27
C VAL A 183 11.31 -7.20 13.78
N THR A 184 10.50 -7.69 14.70
CA THR A 184 9.36 -8.56 14.42
C THR A 184 8.10 -7.77 14.10
N ARG A 185 7.09 -8.45 13.56
CA ARG A 185 5.75 -7.89 13.38
C ARG A 185 5.18 -7.35 14.68
N ASP A 186 5.35 -8.07 15.78
CA ASP A 186 4.81 -7.71 17.10
C ASP A 186 5.40 -6.39 17.60
N LEU A 187 6.68 -6.11 17.33
CA LEU A 187 7.30 -4.83 17.66
C LEU A 187 6.67 -3.66 16.89
N TYR A 188 6.38 -3.85 15.60
CA TYR A 188 5.66 -2.84 14.81
C TYR A 188 4.22 -2.67 15.28
N GLU A 189 3.52 -3.76 15.57
CA GLU A 189 2.16 -3.72 16.11
C GLU A 189 2.11 -2.99 17.45
N LYS A 190 3.03 -3.32 18.36
CA LYS A 190 3.17 -2.61 19.63
C LYS A 190 3.41 -1.11 19.45
N MET A 191 4.30 -0.71 18.54
CA MET A 191 4.57 0.71 18.25
C MET A 191 3.30 1.44 17.79
N VAL A 192 2.52 0.82 16.90
CA VAL A 192 1.27 1.40 16.38
C VAL A 192 0.22 1.49 17.48
N LEU A 193 0.08 0.44 18.30
CA LEU A 193 -0.86 0.41 19.43
C LEU A 193 -0.48 1.45 20.50
N ASP A 194 0.79 1.57 20.84
CA ASP A 194 1.25 2.58 21.81
C ASP A 194 0.94 4.00 21.31
N ALA A 195 1.17 4.27 20.02
CA ALA A 195 0.81 5.56 19.41
C ALA A 195 -0.70 5.80 19.43
N ALA A 196 -1.49 4.79 19.10
CA ALA A 196 -2.96 4.88 19.11
C ALA A 196 -3.49 5.12 20.54
N ASN A 197 -2.95 4.40 21.54
CA ASN A 197 -3.31 4.55 22.95
C ASN A 197 -2.91 5.93 23.52
N ALA A 198 -1.86 6.53 22.96
CA ALA A 198 -1.47 7.91 23.26
C ALA A 198 -2.32 8.97 22.50
N ASN A 199 -3.42 8.57 21.87
CA ASN A 199 -4.29 9.41 21.04
C ASN A 199 -3.58 10.10 19.86
N MET A 200 -2.52 9.50 19.34
CA MET A 200 -1.89 9.93 18.10
C MET A 200 -2.71 9.47 16.89
N ASN A 201 -2.75 10.28 15.85
CA ASN A 201 -3.44 9.98 14.59
C ASN A 201 -2.49 9.94 13.38
N MET A 202 -1.19 10.12 13.61
CA MET A 202 -0.16 10.07 12.58
C MET A 202 1.13 9.49 13.15
N ILE A 203 1.83 8.71 12.34
CA ILE A 203 3.22 8.32 12.54
C ILE A 203 4.00 8.72 11.29
N ARG A 204 5.08 9.50 11.45
CA ARG A 204 5.99 9.78 10.36
C ARG A 204 7.10 8.75 10.33
N ILE A 205 7.09 7.91 9.31
CA ILE A 205 8.21 6.97 9.08
C ILE A 205 9.43 7.78 8.66
N TRP A 206 10.50 7.61 9.43
CA TRP A 206 11.77 8.26 9.20
C TRP A 206 12.63 7.44 8.25
N GLY A 207 13.36 8.07 7.33
CA GLY A 207 14.21 7.34 6.39
C GLY A 207 15.03 8.22 5.48
#